data_2c99a2841333195cc4533b4444bed6d6
#
_entry.id   2c99a2841333195cc4533b4444bed6d6
#
_cell.length_a   1.000
_cell.length_b   1.000
_cell.length_c   1.000
_cell.angle_alpha   90.00
_cell.angle_beta   90.00
_cell.angle_gamma   90.00
#
_symmetry.space_group_name_H-M   'P 1'
#
loop_
_entity.id
_entity.type
_entity.pdbx_description
1 polymer ?
#
loop_
_entity_poly.entity_id
_entity_poly.type
_entity_poly.pdbx_seq_one_letter_code
_entity_poly.pdbx_strand_id
1 'polypeptide(L)'
;ADEETYEGRHKKMYYIFAYGEDDFIIRCIAALSIGASKDTSDPLQLIGNDLYYNTELIVRAMVRSGLPIDIIIRSLGWQIESSYCKEVIINKITAIMPEFKDKATIIDVSKMAVSSRLLYIRLLDIAESNKYKDEFFALCDDNSKVIKAELVKVISAHKDWHDDVCKLLAQKKSAKRETALMIIENQGADAYRTELEKAYSTEKSDKLKSKISELLGS
;
A
#
# COMPACT_ATOMS: atom_id res chain seq x y z
N ALA A 1 12.66 -27.33 23.78
CA ALA A 1 13.43 -26.19 23.26
C ALA A 1 13.63 -25.23 24.44
N ASP A 2 14.82 -24.72 24.61
CA ASP A 2 15.13 -23.72 25.64
C ASP A 2 14.40 -22.44 25.31
N GLU A 3 13.34 -22.10 26.07
CA GLU A 3 12.47 -20.94 25.80
C GLU A 3 13.20 -19.60 25.91
N GLU A 4 14.37 -19.56 26.56
CA GLU A 4 15.19 -18.38 26.74
C GLU A 4 16.05 -18.07 25.50
N THR A 5 16.24 -19.04 24.61
CA THR A 5 16.99 -18.80 23.36
C THR A 5 16.15 -18.09 22.32
N TYR A 6 16.79 -17.29 21.48
CA TYR A 6 16.16 -16.61 20.33
C TYR A 6 15.43 -17.64 19.44
N GLU A 7 16.06 -18.77 19.14
CA GLU A 7 15.47 -19.85 18.33
C GLU A 7 14.28 -20.52 19.02
N GLY A 8 14.33 -20.72 20.33
CA GLY A 8 13.22 -21.26 21.11
C GLY A 8 11.98 -20.36 21.08
N ARG A 9 12.17 -19.04 21.18
CA ARG A 9 11.08 -18.06 21.08
C ARG A 9 10.43 -18.04 19.69
N HIS A 10 11.21 -18.08 18.62
CA HIS A 10 10.69 -18.15 17.25
C HIS A 10 9.87 -19.42 17.00
N LYS A 11 10.34 -20.58 17.48
CA LYS A 11 9.58 -21.82 17.39
C LYS A 11 8.25 -21.73 18.15
N LYS A 12 8.23 -21.13 19.33
CA LYS A 12 7.01 -20.94 20.12
C LYS A 12 6.01 -20.04 19.37
N MET A 13 6.44 -18.92 18.80
CA MET A 13 5.58 -18.03 18.03
C MET A 13 5.06 -18.72 16.77
N TYR A 14 5.88 -19.51 16.08
CA TYR A 14 5.42 -20.31 14.96
C TYR A 14 4.23 -21.22 15.34
N TYR A 15 4.36 -21.96 16.45
CA TYR A 15 3.28 -22.85 16.91
C TYR A 15 2.02 -22.09 17.30
N ILE A 16 2.16 -20.91 17.91
CA ILE A 16 1.03 -20.05 18.27
C ILE A 16 0.25 -19.63 17.04
N PHE A 17 0.92 -19.10 16.02
CA PHE A 17 0.26 -18.62 14.80
C PHE A 17 -0.20 -19.76 13.89
N ALA A 18 0.46 -20.91 13.89
CA ALA A 18 0.03 -22.07 13.09
C ALA A 18 -1.15 -22.84 13.71
N TYR A 19 -1.18 -22.97 15.04
CA TYR A 19 -2.07 -23.90 15.74
C TYR A 19 -2.78 -23.26 16.94
N GLY A 20 -2.52 -22.02 17.27
CA GLY A 20 -3.16 -21.33 18.39
C GLY A 20 -4.64 -21.09 18.16
N GLU A 21 -5.39 -20.93 19.24
CA GLU A 21 -6.80 -20.54 19.19
C GLU A 21 -6.94 -19.12 18.61
N ASP A 22 -7.96 -18.90 17.81
CA ASP A 22 -8.19 -17.63 17.13
C ASP A 22 -8.33 -16.45 18.11
N ASP A 23 -8.92 -16.66 19.28
CA ASP A 23 -9.00 -15.66 20.35
C ASP A 23 -7.63 -15.19 20.86
N PHE A 24 -6.66 -16.08 20.95
CA PHE A 24 -5.30 -15.70 21.34
C PHE A 24 -4.60 -14.90 20.25
N ILE A 25 -4.75 -15.33 19.00
CA ILE A 25 -4.26 -14.62 17.83
C ILE A 25 -4.87 -13.21 17.77
N ILE A 26 -6.19 -13.08 17.97
CA ILE A 26 -6.90 -11.80 18.01
C ILE A 26 -6.35 -10.89 19.10
N ARG A 27 -6.07 -11.39 20.29
CA ARG A 27 -5.49 -10.59 21.38
C ARG A 27 -4.08 -10.10 21.05
N CYS A 28 -3.25 -10.95 20.45
CA CYS A 28 -1.91 -10.56 20.00
C CYS A 28 -1.99 -9.44 18.95
N ILE A 29 -2.94 -9.55 18.01
CA ILE A 29 -3.16 -8.57 16.95
C ILE A 29 -3.75 -7.28 17.49
N ALA A 30 -4.73 -7.36 18.39
CA ALA A 30 -5.30 -6.18 19.05
C ALA A 30 -4.21 -5.40 19.80
N ALA A 31 -3.31 -6.08 20.48
CA ALA A 31 -2.16 -5.47 21.12
C ALA A 31 -1.23 -4.78 20.09
N LEU A 32 -1.01 -5.38 18.92
CA LEU A 32 -0.26 -4.77 17.81
C LEU A 32 -0.93 -3.50 17.25
N SER A 33 -2.28 -3.46 17.21
CA SER A 33 -3.03 -2.36 16.61
C SER A 33 -3.21 -1.15 17.53
N ILE A 34 -3.13 -1.33 18.85
CA ILE A 34 -3.31 -0.25 19.85
C ILE A 34 -2.06 0.66 19.96
N GLY A 35 -1.01 0.33 19.26
CA GLY A 35 0.25 1.05 19.32
C GLY A 35 1.06 0.59 20.52
N ALA A 36 2.01 -0.26 20.28
CA ALA A 36 2.92 -0.78 21.30
C ALA A 36 3.42 0.37 22.17
N SER A 37 3.31 0.19 23.45
CA SER A 37 3.98 1.05 24.41
C SER A 37 5.47 1.07 24.08
N LYS A 38 6.13 2.17 24.36
CA LYS A 38 7.59 2.33 24.15
C LYS A 38 8.46 1.42 25.04
N ASP A 39 7.85 0.46 25.70
CA ASP A 39 8.51 -0.42 26.64
C ASP A 39 9.07 -1.64 25.89
N THR A 40 10.40 -1.74 25.87
CA THR A 40 11.17 -2.74 25.13
C THR A 40 11.02 -4.17 25.64
N SER A 41 10.29 -4.40 26.73
CA SER A 41 9.97 -5.73 27.28
C SER A 41 8.68 -6.34 26.74
N ASP A 42 8.01 -5.64 25.81
CA ASP A 42 6.69 -6.00 25.29
C ASP A 42 6.77 -7.24 24.36
N PRO A 43 5.92 -8.25 24.54
CA PRO A 43 5.77 -9.39 23.61
C PRO A 43 5.57 -8.98 22.14
N LEU A 44 5.17 -7.74 21.87
CA LEU A 44 4.97 -7.19 20.55
C LEU A 44 6.27 -6.96 19.76
N GLN A 45 7.40 -6.68 20.40
CA GLN A 45 8.70 -6.66 19.72
C GLN A 45 9.10 -8.05 19.19
N LEU A 46 8.67 -9.10 19.85
CA LEU A 46 8.85 -10.47 19.39
C LEU A 46 8.11 -10.72 18.08
N ILE A 47 6.88 -10.21 17.93
CA ILE A 47 6.10 -10.37 16.71
C ILE A 47 6.70 -9.53 15.56
N GLY A 48 7.26 -8.35 15.83
CA GLY A 48 7.95 -7.54 14.83
C GLY A 48 9.15 -8.23 14.18
N ASN A 49 9.96 -8.92 14.96
CA ASN A 49 11.05 -9.75 14.46
C ASN A 49 10.54 -11.02 13.77
N ASP A 50 9.48 -11.63 14.29
CA ASP A 50 8.85 -12.82 13.70
C ASP A 50 8.11 -12.51 12.40
N LEU A 51 7.63 -11.28 12.20
CA LEU A 51 6.99 -10.88 10.95
C LEU A 51 7.92 -11.11 9.74
N TYR A 52 9.21 -10.86 9.87
CA TYR A 52 10.17 -11.12 8.79
C TYR A 52 10.28 -12.61 8.43
N TYR A 53 10.36 -13.49 9.44
CA TYR A 53 10.55 -14.93 9.25
C TYR A 53 9.24 -15.64 8.92
N ASN A 54 8.12 -15.20 9.50
CA ASN A 54 6.84 -15.89 9.48
C ASN A 54 5.73 -15.02 8.83
N THR A 55 6.07 -14.12 7.89
CA THR A 55 5.15 -13.15 7.29
C THR A 55 3.84 -13.80 6.82
N GLU A 56 3.97 -14.83 5.99
CA GLU A 56 2.81 -15.48 5.37
C GLU A 56 1.92 -16.17 6.40
N LEU A 57 2.54 -16.82 7.40
CA LEU A 57 1.83 -17.49 8.47
C LEU A 57 1.03 -16.51 9.32
N ILE A 58 1.66 -15.40 9.72
CA ILE A 58 1.04 -14.35 10.53
C ILE A 58 -0.14 -13.73 9.77
N VAL A 59 0.05 -13.37 8.50
CA VAL A 59 -1.02 -12.76 7.70
C VAL A 59 -2.20 -13.72 7.50
N ARG A 60 -1.94 -14.99 7.19
CA ARG A 60 -3.00 -16.01 7.07
C ARG A 60 -3.76 -16.19 8.40
N ALA A 61 -3.05 -16.18 9.53
CA ALA A 61 -3.70 -16.23 10.84
C ALA A 61 -4.60 -15.01 11.09
N MET A 62 -4.12 -13.80 10.75
CA MET A 62 -4.92 -12.57 10.84
C MET A 62 -6.18 -12.64 9.98
N VAL A 63 -6.07 -13.09 8.74
CA VAL A 63 -7.19 -13.24 7.82
C VAL A 63 -8.18 -14.30 8.30
N ARG A 64 -7.67 -15.46 8.77
CA ARG A 64 -8.48 -16.56 9.28
C ARG A 64 -9.26 -16.18 10.54
N SER A 65 -8.69 -15.34 11.41
CA SER A 65 -9.35 -14.87 12.62
C SER A 65 -10.56 -13.97 12.38
N GLY A 66 -10.86 -13.63 11.13
CA GLY A 66 -11.99 -12.79 10.75
C GLY A 66 -11.85 -11.31 11.06
N LEU A 67 -10.63 -10.85 11.35
CA LEU A 67 -10.37 -9.42 11.57
C LEU A 67 -10.75 -8.58 10.35
N PRO A 68 -11.30 -7.38 10.56
CA PRO A 68 -11.51 -6.41 9.51
C PRO A 68 -10.21 -6.08 8.77
N ILE A 69 -10.28 -5.92 7.46
CA ILE A 69 -9.10 -5.72 6.62
C ILE A 69 -8.33 -4.42 6.95
N ASP A 70 -9.03 -3.38 7.39
CA ASP A 70 -8.43 -2.12 7.83
C ASP A 70 -7.53 -2.32 9.06
N ILE A 71 -7.94 -3.15 10.02
CA ILE A 71 -7.14 -3.52 11.19
C ILE A 71 -5.91 -4.31 10.76
N ILE A 72 -6.08 -5.29 9.87
CA ILE A 72 -4.97 -6.10 9.35
C ILE A 72 -3.94 -5.20 8.66
N ILE A 73 -4.36 -4.39 7.69
CA ILE A 73 -3.46 -3.51 6.92
C ILE A 73 -2.77 -2.48 7.83
N ARG A 74 -3.50 -1.89 8.77
CA ARG A 74 -2.93 -0.93 9.73
C ARG A 74 -1.85 -1.55 10.58
N SER A 75 -2.14 -2.72 11.17
CA SER A 75 -1.20 -3.42 12.05
C SER A 75 0.05 -3.88 11.31
N LEU A 76 -0.10 -4.48 10.14
CA LEU A 76 1.01 -4.90 9.29
C LEU A 76 1.87 -3.72 8.87
N GLY A 77 1.25 -2.66 8.37
CA GLY A 77 1.99 -1.49 7.91
C GLY A 77 2.80 -0.83 9.01
N TRP A 78 2.26 -0.73 10.22
CA TRP A 78 2.99 -0.17 11.35
C TRP A 78 4.22 -1.03 11.73
N GLN A 79 4.09 -2.37 11.75
CA GLN A 79 5.19 -3.28 12.00
C GLN A 79 6.27 -3.21 10.91
N ILE A 80 5.84 -3.11 9.65
CA ILE A 80 6.75 -2.97 8.52
C ILE A 80 7.57 -1.68 8.62
N GLU A 81 6.97 -0.55 9.06
CA GLU A 81 7.70 0.72 9.21
C GLU A 81 8.85 0.64 10.22
N SER A 82 8.74 -0.23 11.20
CA SER A 82 9.77 -0.47 12.21
C SER A 82 10.85 -1.48 11.76
N SER A 83 10.66 -2.16 10.62
CA SER A 83 11.55 -3.21 10.12
C SER A 83 12.66 -2.66 9.22
N TYR A 84 13.85 -3.26 9.29
CA TYR A 84 14.92 -3.04 8.32
C TYR A 84 14.68 -3.78 6.98
N CYS A 85 13.78 -4.76 6.95
CA CYS A 85 13.48 -5.61 5.80
C CYS A 85 12.13 -5.29 5.16
N LYS A 86 11.71 -4.02 5.15
CA LYS A 86 10.39 -3.56 4.70
C LYS A 86 9.98 -4.16 3.36
N GLU A 87 10.83 -4.03 2.36
CA GLU A 87 10.54 -4.47 0.99
C GLU A 87 10.31 -5.99 0.91
N VAL A 88 11.13 -6.76 1.62
CA VAL A 88 10.98 -8.23 1.64
C VAL A 88 9.65 -8.64 2.27
N ILE A 89 9.26 -8.01 3.38
CA ILE A 89 8.00 -8.28 4.07
C ILE A 89 6.82 -7.89 3.17
N ILE A 90 6.85 -6.70 2.57
CA ILE A 90 5.80 -6.22 1.66
C ILE A 90 5.64 -7.19 0.47
N ASN A 91 6.73 -7.66 -0.10
CA ASN A 91 6.68 -8.59 -1.22
C ASN A 91 6.09 -9.96 -0.82
N LYS A 92 6.47 -10.48 0.35
CA LYS A 92 5.87 -11.71 0.89
C LYS A 92 4.36 -11.56 1.11
N ILE A 93 3.91 -10.45 1.70
CA ILE A 93 2.48 -10.17 1.90
C ILE A 93 1.77 -10.06 0.55
N THR A 94 2.34 -9.33 -0.40
CA THR A 94 1.77 -9.15 -1.75
C THR A 94 1.60 -10.50 -2.46
N ALA A 95 2.55 -11.41 -2.30
CA ALA A 95 2.49 -12.74 -2.93
C ALA A 95 1.31 -13.60 -2.45
N ILE A 96 0.84 -13.41 -1.22
CA ILE A 96 -0.30 -14.16 -0.66
C ILE A 96 -1.63 -13.38 -0.71
N MET A 97 -1.64 -12.11 -1.12
CA MET A 97 -2.88 -11.32 -1.25
C MET A 97 -3.97 -11.96 -2.11
N PRO A 98 -3.66 -12.71 -3.20
CA PRO A 98 -4.69 -13.44 -3.94
C PRO A 98 -5.52 -14.41 -3.09
N GLU A 99 -4.98 -14.92 -1.97
CA GLU A 99 -5.67 -15.84 -1.05
C GLU A 99 -6.81 -15.15 -0.26
N PHE A 100 -6.77 -13.82 -0.15
CA PHE A 100 -7.77 -13.04 0.61
C PHE A 100 -8.22 -11.76 -0.12
N LYS A 101 -8.12 -11.74 -1.43
CA LYS A 101 -8.59 -10.62 -2.27
C LYS A 101 -10.08 -10.31 -2.12
N ASP A 102 -10.88 -11.29 -1.77
CA ASP A 102 -12.31 -11.16 -1.46
C ASP A 102 -12.60 -10.30 -0.22
N LYS A 103 -11.59 -10.09 0.64
CA LYS A 103 -11.67 -9.19 1.80
C LYS A 103 -11.45 -7.71 1.43
N ALA A 104 -11.06 -7.42 0.18
CA ALA A 104 -10.85 -6.04 -0.27
C ALA A 104 -12.14 -5.22 -0.12
N THR A 105 -12.03 -4.08 0.51
CA THR A 105 -13.11 -3.11 0.70
C THR A 105 -12.54 -1.71 0.81
N ILE A 106 -13.38 -0.69 0.60
CA ILE A 106 -12.99 0.71 0.75
C ILE A 106 -12.78 1.03 2.22
N ILE A 107 -11.61 1.55 2.56
CA ILE A 107 -11.22 1.95 3.92
C ILE A 107 -10.52 3.32 3.91
N ASP A 108 -10.63 4.08 5.00
CA ASP A 108 -9.88 5.34 5.13
C ASP A 108 -8.42 5.06 5.50
N VAL A 109 -7.54 5.28 4.53
CA VAL A 109 -6.09 5.11 4.70
C VAL A 109 -5.33 6.42 4.92
N SER A 110 -6.01 7.57 4.96
CA SER A 110 -5.40 8.91 4.99
C SER A 110 -4.42 9.13 6.14
N LYS A 111 -4.66 8.49 7.28
CA LYS A 111 -3.84 8.57 8.51
C LYS A 111 -2.98 7.34 8.74
N MET A 112 -2.96 6.40 7.81
CA MET A 112 -2.17 5.18 7.95
C MET A 112 -0.71 5.39 7.54
N ALA A 113 0.17 4.52 8.03
CA ALA A 113 1.57 4.46 7.63
C ALA A 113 1.73 4.26 6.11
N VAL A 114 2.87 4.64 5.54
CA VAL A 114 3.15 4.49 4.10
C VAL A 114 3.02 3.02 3.67
N SER A 115 3.58 2.10 4.45
CA SER A 115 3.48 0.67 4.15
C SER A 115 2.04 0.15 4.18
N SER A 116 1.19 0.68 5.08
CA SER A 116 -0.25 0.34 5.09
C SER A 116 -0.94 0.78 3.80
N ARG A 117 -0.70 2.03 3.37
CA ARG A 117 -1.28 2.55 2.13
C ARG A 117 -0.81 1.78 0.89
N LEU A 118 0.46 1.39 0.88
CA LEU A 118 1.03 0.57 -0.19
C LEU A 118 0.37 -0.81 -0.26
N LEU A 119 0.23 -1.48 0.89
CA LEU A 119 -0.47 -2.77 0.96
C LEU A 119 -1.94 -2.65 0.53
N TYR A 120 -2.60 -1.56 0.91
CA TYR A 120 -3.98 -1.30 0.50
C TYR A 120 -4.12 -1.17 -1.02
N ILE A 121 -3.30 -0.33 -1.65
CA ILE A 121 -3.31 -0.16 -3.11
C ILE A 121 -3.09 -1.50 -3.83
N ARG A 122 -2.12 -2.29 -3.39
CA ARG A 122 -1.84 -3.61 -3.97
C ARG A 122 -2.99 -4.60 -3.78
N LEU A 123 -3.64 -4.58 -2.62
CA LEU A 123 -4.80 -5.44 -2.38
C LEU A 123 -5.97 -5.08 -3.30
N LEU A 124 -6.27 -3.79 -3.48
CA LEU A 124 -7.34 -3.34 -4.38
C LEU A 124 -7.04 -3.72 -5.83
N ASP A 125 -5.78 -3.57 -6.27
CA ASP A 125 -5.35 -3.92 -7.62
C ASP A 125 -5.49 -5.44 -7.88
N ILE A 126 -5.03 -6.27 -6.94
CA ILE A 126 -5.13 -7.73 -7.03
C ILE A 126 -6.59 -8.21 -6.94
N ALA A 127 -7.43 -7.51 -6.19
CA ALA A 127 -8.84 -7.88 -6.04
C ALA A 127 -9.63 -7.61 -7.32
N GLU A 128 -9.72 -6.35 -7.74
CA GLU A 128 -10.44 -5.95 -8.95
C GLU A 128 -10.20 -4.46 -9.22
N SER A 129 -9.18 -4.11 -10.01
CA SER A 129 -8.77 -2.72 -10.24
C SER A 129 -9.91 -1.83 -10.74
N ASN A 130 -10.74 -2.30 -11.67
CA ASN A 130 -11.85 -1.51 -12.21
C ASN A 130 -12.93 -1.15 -11.17
N LYS A 131 -13.19 -2.05 -10.23
CA LYS A 131 -14.13 -1.80 -9.13
C LYS A 131 -13.65 -0.71 -8.19
N TYR A 132 -12.34 -0.63 -7.99
CA TYR A 132 -11.71 0.30 -7.04
C TYR A 132 -11.01 1.48 -7.73
N LYS A 133 -11.32 1.74 -8.99
CA LYS A 133 -10.72 2.79 -9.79
C LYS A 133 -10.72 4.15 -9.08
N ASP A 134 -11.85 4.57 -8.55
CA ASP A 134 -12.02 5.87 -7.90
C ASP A 134 -11.11 6.03 -6.68
N GLU A 135 -10.83 4.95 -5.95
CA GLU A 135 -9.91 4.95 -4.82
C GLU A 135 -8.46 5.23 -5.25
N PHE A 136 -8.00 4.65 -6.38
CA PHE A 136 -6.67 4.96 -6.91
C PHE A 136 -6.55 6.43 -7.29
N PHE A 137 -7.55 7.00 -7.97
CA PHE A 137 -7.56 8.41 -8.34
C PHE A 137 -7.70 9.35 -7.14
N ALA A 138 -8.41 8.94 -6.09
CA ALA A 138 -8.50 9.70 -4.84
C ALA A 138 -7.13 9.86 -4.17
N LEU A 139 -6.29 8.82 -4.20
CA LEU A 139 -4.96 8.79 -3.58
C LEU A 139 -3.85 9.48 -4.41
N CYS A 140 -4.13 10.00 -5.60
CA CYS A 140 -3.11 10.59 -6.49
C CYS A 140 -2.44 11.87 -5.97
N ASP A 141 -2.87 12.44 -4.85
CA ASP A 141 -2.22 13.56 -4.18
C ASP A 141 -1.43 13.15 -2.91
N ASP A 142 -1.21 11.86 -2.71
CA ASP A 142 -0.37 11.38 -1.61
C ASP A 142 1.03 12.00 -1.67
N ASN A 143 1.57 12.36 -0.50
CA ASN A 143 2.88 13.00 -0.40
C ASN A 143 4.04 12.00 -0.54
N SER A 144 3.79 10.70 -0.35
CA SER A 144 4.81 9.67 -0.43
C SER A 144 5.19 9.35 -1.88
N LYS A 145 6.49 9.42 -2.18
CA LYS A 145 7.02 9.01 -3.50
C LYS A 145 6.73 7.53 -3.80
N VAL A 146 6.75 6.68 -2.79
CA VAL A 146 6.47 5.24 -2.93
C VAL A 146 5.03 5.01 -3.33
N ILE A 147 4.09 5.71 -2.68
CA ILE A 147 2.66 5.62 -3.01
C ILE A 147 2.39 6.15 -4.41
N LYS A 148 2.94 7.32 -4.77
CA LYS A 148 2.81 7.86 -6.14
C LYS A 148 3.33 6.88 -7.20
N ALA A 149 4.50 6.28 -6.98
CA ALA A 149 5.07 5.32 -7.92
C ALA A 149 4.17 4.08 -8.11
N GLU A 150 3.60 3.55 -7.02
CA GLU A 150 2.68 2.41 -7.11
C GLU A 150 1.38 2.79 -7.82
N LEU A 151 0.79 3.96 -7.51
CA LEU A 151 -0.40 4.47 -8.20
C LEU A 151 -0.16 4.69 -9.70
N VAL A 152 0.97 5.29 -10.05
CA VAL A 152 1.38 5.46 -11.45
C VAL A 152 1.46 4.10 -12.15
N LYS A 153 2.10 3.11 -11.52
CA LYS A 153 2.21 1.76 -12.06
C LYS A 153 0.84 1.13 -12.29
N VAL A 154 -0.05 1.14 -11.29
CA VAL A 154 -1.40 0.56 -11.36
C VAL A 154 -2.21 1.27 -12.44
N ILE A 155 -2.32 2.60 -12.40
CA ILE A 155 -3.17 3.35 -13.32
C ILE A 155 -2.62 3.28 -14.76
N SER A 156 -1.29 3.28 -14.94
CA SER A 156 -0.69 3.20 -16.29
C SER A 156 -0.94 1.84 -16.98
N ALA A 157 -1.24 0.79 -16.24
CA ALA A 157 -1.62 -0.50 -16.80
C ALA A 157 -3.02 -0.49 -17.45
N HIS A 158 -3.86 0.49 -17.10
CA HIS A 158 -5.25 0.61 -17.55
C HIS A 158 -5.41 1.74 -18.58
N LYS A 159 -5.15 1.44 -19.86
CA LYS A 159 -5.32 2.43 -20.94
C LYS A 159 -6.79 2.85 -21.17
N ASP A 160 -7.73 2.03 -20.76
CA ASP A 160 -9.17 2.30 -20.76
C ASP A 160 -9.60 3.38 -19.76
N TRP A 161 -8.73 3.79 -18.83
CA TRP A 161 -8.96 4.88 -17.89
C TRP A 161 -8.50 6.25 -18.42
N HIS A 162 -8.29 6.38 -19.71
CA HIS A 162 -7.84 7.60 -20.39
C HIS A 162 -8.59 8.86 -19.93
N ASP A 163 -9.92 8.84 -19.94
CA ASP A 163 -10.73 10.00 -19.57
C ASP A 163 -10.54 10.42 -18.10
N ASP A 164 -10.30 9.47 -17.22
CA ASP A 164 -10.07 9.76 -15.80
C ASP A 164 -8.66 10.31 -15.56
N VAL A 165 -7.68 9.89 -16.35
CA VAL A 165 -6.33 10.52 -16.37
C VAL A 165 -6.42 11.96 -16.90
N CYS A 166 -7.22 12.24 -17.94
CA CYS A 166 -7.46 13.59 -18.42
C CYS A 166 -8.12 14.48 -17.34
N LYS A 167 -9.11 13.94 -16.61
CA LYS A 167 -9.72 14.64 -15.47
C LYS A 167 -8.72 14.89 -14.34
N LEU A 168 -7.80 13.94 -14.09
CA LEU A 168 -6.73 14.10 -13.09
C LEU A 168 -5.78 15.23 -13.48
N LEU A 169 -5.40 15.32 -14.76
CA LEU A 169 -4.55 16.39 -15.30
C LEU A 169 -5.21 17.78 -15.15
N ALA A 170 -6.53 17.86 -15.21
CA ALA A 170 -7.29 19.11 -15.05
C ALA A 170 -7.53 19.52 -13.58
N GLN A 171 -7.07 18.75 -12.59
CA GLN A 171 -7.30 19.05 -11.17
C GLN A 171 -6.56 20.30 -10.69
N LYS A 172 -7.14 21.00 -9.69
CA LYS A 172 -6.53 22.21 -9.11
C LYS A 172 -5.23 21.91 -8.35
N LYS A 173 -5.14 20.75 -7.68
CA LYS A 173 -3.96 20.36 -6.90
C LYS A 173 -2.79 19.98 -7.82
N SER A 174 -1.66 20.65 -7.68
CA SER A 174 -0.46 20.39 -8.48
C SER A 174 0.06 18.95 -8.33
N ALA A 175 -0.05 18.37 -7.13
CA ALA A 175 0.35 16.99 -6.89
C ALA A 175 -0.45 15.98 -7.74
N LYS A 176 -1.76 16.20 -7.95
CA LYS A 176 -2.60 15.37 -8.82
C LYS A 176 -2.20 15.51 -10.29
N ARG A 177 -1.93 16.76 -10.74
CA ARG A 177 -1.46 17.00 -12.10
C ARG A 177 -0.07 16.38 -12.35
N GLU A 178 0.83 16.47 -11.37
CA GLU A 178 2.15 15.80 -11.43
C GLU A 178 1.99 14.29 -11.63
N THR A 179 1.14 13.65 -10.83
CA THR A 179 0.85 12.20 -10.97
C THR A 179 0.23 11.88 -12.33
N ALA A 180 -0.68 12.73 -12.84
CA ALA A 180 -1.24 12.55 -14.19
C ALA A 180 -0.17 12.59 -15.27
N LEU A 181 0.78 13.53 -15.20
CA LEU A 181 1.88 13.61 -16.18
C LEU A 181 2.79 12.38 -16.15
N MET A 182 3.03 11.80 -14.97
CA MET A 182 3.79 10.55 -14.86
C MET A 182 3.04 9.36 -15.48
N ILE A 183 1.72 9.30 -15.33
CA ILE A 183 0.88 8.27 -15.95
C ILE A 183 0.89 8.44 -17.47
N ILE A 184 0.69 9.66 -17.98
CA ILE A 184 0.71 9.97 -19.40
C ILE A 184 2.06 9.60 -20.03
N GLU A 185 3.16 9.90 -19.36
CA GLU A 185 4.51 9.51 -19.81
C GLU A 185 4.63 7.98 -19.99
N ASN A 186 4.10 7.19 -19.06
CA ASN A 186 4.14 5.73 -19.13
C ASN A 186 3.18 5.15 -20.17
N GLN A 187 2.04 5.79 -20.40
CA GLN A 187 1.04 5.33 -21.39
C GLN A 187 1.34 5.77 -22.82
N GLY A 188 2.19 6.79 -22.99
CA GLY A 188 2.55 7.42 -24.25
C GLY A 188 1.81 8.75 -24.45
N ALA A 189 2.57 9.84 -24.55
CA ALA A 189 2.07 11.22 -24.58
C ALA A 189 1.19 11.52 -25.83
N ASP A 190 1.41 10.84 -26.93
CA ASP A 190 0.68 11.10 -28.19
C ASP A 190 -0.83 10.92 -28.04
N ALA A 191 -1.27 9.95 -27.24
CA ALA A 191 -2.68 9.71 -26.95
C ALA A 191 -3.36 10.84 -26.16
N TYR A 192 -2.57 11.73 -25.54
CA TYR A 192 -3.01 12.82 -24.66
C TYR A 192 -2.65 14.21 -25.22
N ARG A 193 -2.24 14.29 -26.49
CA ARG A 193 -1.68 15.52 -27.07
C ARG A 193 -2.58 16.74 -26.89
N THR A 194 -3.85 16.61 -27.21
CA THR A 194 -4.84 17.69 -27.09
C THR A 194 -4.96 18.20 -25.63
N GLU A 195 -5.03 17.28 -24.68
CA GLU A 195 -5.16 17.60 -23.25
C GLU A 195 -3.88 18.23 -22.71
N LEU A 196 -2.71 17.77 -23.15
CA LEU A 196 -1.41 18.34 -22.82
C LEU A 196 -1.27 19.78 -23.36
N GLU A 197 -1.64 20.05 -24.59
CA GLU A 197 -1.63 21.40 -25.19
C GLU A 197 -2.55 22.36 -24.40
N LYS A 198 -3.75 21.90 -24.04
CA LYS A 198 -4.68 22.66 -23.21
C LYS A 198 -4.11 22.90 -21.81
N ALA A 199 -3.54 21.88 -21.18
CA ALA A 199 -2.91 21.99 -19.86
C ALA A 199 -1.71 22.96 -19.91
N TYR A 200 -0.86 22.90 -20.94
CA TYR A 200 0.28 23.81 -21.13
C TYR A 200 -0.13 25.28 -21.13
N SER A 201 -1.23 25.60 -21.81
CA SER A 201 -1.73 26.99 -21.91
C SER A 201 -2.21 27.58 -20.58
N THR A 202 -2.62 26.74 -19.64
CA THR A 202 -3.23 27.15 -18.37
C THR A 202 -2.36 26.86 -17.14
N GLU A 203 -1.29 26.06 -17.28
CA GLU A 203 -0.40 25.69 -16.16
C GLU A 203 0.38 26.87 -15.65
N LYS A 204 0.39 27.03 -14.31
CA LYS A 204 1.10 28.13 -13.60
C LYS A 204 2.41 27.68 -12.97
N SER A 205 2.59 26.38 -12.78
CA SER A 205 3.82 25.81 -12.22
C SER A 205 4.86 25.63 -13.32
N ASP A 206 5.96 26.35 -13.25
CA ASP A 206 7.05 26.24 -14.24
C ASP A 206 7.58 24.80 -14.35
N LYS A 207 7.67 24.10 -13.23
CA LYS A 207 8.08 22.68 -13.18
C LYS A 207 7.14 21.80 -14.02
N LEU A 208 5.82 21.92 -13.81
CA LEU A 208 4.85 21.11 -14.53
C LEU A 208 4.75 21.54 -16.00
N LYS A 209 4.85 22.84 -16.26
CA LYS A 209 4.86 23.38 -17.64
C LYS A 209 6.05 22.86 -18.43
N SER A 210 7.24 22.82 -17.83
CA SER A 210 8.43 22.22 -18.44
C SER A 210 8.22 20.73 -18.74
N LYS A 211 7.62 19.98 -17.81
CA LYS A 211 7.32 18.55 -18.03
C LYS A 211 6.31 18.34 -19.15
N ILE A 212 5.28 19.19 -19.26
CA ILE A 212 4.30 19.12 -20.36
C ILE A 212 5.00 19.42 -21.71
N SER A 213 5.86 20.44 -21.76
CA SER A 213 6.64 20.76 -22.96
C SER A 213 7.51 19.56 -23.40
N GLU A 214 8.19 18.93 -22.47
CA GLU A 214 8.98 17.71 -22.72
C GLU A 214 8.13 16.60 -23.33
N LEU A 215 6.94 16.35 -22.78
CA LEU A 215 6.01 15.33 -23.28
C LEU A 215 5.42 15.67 -24.66
N LEU A 216 5.27 16.95 -24.98
CA LEU A 216 4.84 17.41 -26.30
C LEU A 216 5.96 17.38 -27.36
N GLY A 217 7.22 17.16 -26.95
CA GLY A 217 8.39 17.16 -27.85
C GLY A 217 8.80 18.56 -28.30
N SER A 218 8.52 19.57 -27.49
CA SER A 218 8.80 20.99 -27.77
C SER A 218 9.87 21.55 -26.85
#